data_815f97b9467f844f8cfec1b3246cc0f9
#
_entry.id   815f97b9467f844f8cfec1b3246cc0f9
#
_cell.length_a   1.000
_cell.length_b   1.000
_cell.length_c   1.000
_cell.angle_alpha   90.00
_cell.angle_beta   90.00
_cell.angle_gamma   90.00
#
_symmetry.space_group_name_H-M   'P 1'
#
loop_
_entity.id
_entity.type
_entity.pdbx_description
1 polymer ?
#
loop_
_entity_poly.entity_id
_entity_poly.type
_entity_poly.pdbx_seq_one_letter_code
_entity_poly.pdbx_strand_id
1 'polypeptide(L)'
;MNMFRSIFKSVIHRRDVALFYAFAGLPILVPILSKFLVGVKAEYTDNFLDFLGAALATQDGIVLPVLLLSLIISAVFRDEIDSGILFLYKDLNRTRLFNAKIISLVVMYASYVLLTVLTSAIAYFGFLNASGKVVSDDWSNVQSTFLSIFATISINVIGILLVATVSIKAKSLQAVLAGVFWSLFTTTAPLLIGVRYVVPNGYAKMSLDQPLLAWSLVVTITTFYIVATYLKG
;
A
#
# COMPACT_ATOMS: atom_id res chain seq x y z
N MET A 1 2.86 -23.60 19.55
CA MET A 1 1.97 -22.49 19.12
C MET A 1 2.76 -21.66 18.11
N ASN A 2 2.26 -21.45 16.90
CA ASN A 2 3.03 -20.76 15.86
C ASN A 2 3.22 -19.29 16.24
N MET A 3 4.46 -18.85 16.49
CA MET A 3 4.85 -17.48 16.84
C MET A 3 4.21 -16.45 15.90
N PHE A 4 4.17 -16.73 14.59
CA PHE A 4 3.46 -15.92 13.60
C PHE A 4 2.00 -15.66 13.97
N ARG A 5 1.22 -16.70 14.34
CA ARG A 5 -0.21 -16.56 14.66
C ARG A 5 -0.44 -15.67 15.89
N SER A 6 0.44 -15.74 16.87
CA SER A 6 0.37 -14.89 18.07
C SER A 6 0.63 -13.42 17.72
N ILE A 7 1.70 -13.15 16.95
CA ILE A 7 2.06 -11.79 16.51
C ILE A 7 0.96 -11.21 15.61
N PHE A 8 0.50 -11.97 14.62
CA PHE A 8 -0.55 -11.53 13.71
C PHE A 8 -1.86 -11.18 14.46
N LYS A 9 -2.26 -12.00 15.42
CA LYS A 9 -3.42 -11.72 16.26
C LYS A 9 -3.25 -10.43 17.07
N SER A 10 -2.06 -10.20 17.62
CA SER A 10 -1.73 -8.96 18.35
C SER A 10 -1.79 -7.73 17.44
N VAL A 11 -1.29 -7.83 16.21
CA VAL A 11 -1.32 -6.72 15.24
C VAL A 11 -2.75 -6.38 14.84
N ILE A 12 -3.57 -7.36 14.47
CA ILE A 12 -4.91 -7.13 13.92
C ILE A 12 -5.90 -6.56 14.95
N HIS A 13 -5.71 -6.83 16.24
CA HIS A 13 -6.58 -6.34 17.31
C HIS A 13 -6.24 -4.91 17.78
N ARG A 14 -5.26 -4.25 17.17
CA ARG A 14 -4.93 -2.84 17.47
C ARG A 14 -6.02 -1.90 16.93
N ARG A 15 -6.36 -0.87 17.71
CA ARG A 15 -7.34 0.16 17.28
C ARG A 15 -6.90 0.90 16.02
N ASP A 16 -5.59 1.14 15.88
CA ASP A 16 -5.01 1.82 14.73
C ASP A 16 -5.23 1.03 13.42
N VAL A 17 -5.23 -0.32 13.49
CA VAL A 17 -5.53 -1.19 12.34
C VAL A 17 -6.99 -1.09 11.93
N ALA A 18 -7.91 -0.98 12.88
CA ALA A 18 -9.33 -0.76 12.56
C ALA A 18 -9.54 0.59 11.85
N LEU A 19 -8.86 1.66 12.31
CA LEU A 19 -8.88 2.96 11.64
C LEU A 19 -8.26 2.89 10.23
N PHE A 20 -7.14 2.17 10.09
CA PHE A 20 -6.51 1.96 8.78
C PHE A 20 -7.47 1.24 7.81
N TYR A 21 -8.15 0.20 8.26
CA TYR A 21 -9.12 -0.54 7.44
C TYR A 21 -10.36 0.28 7.07
N ALA A 22 -10.72 1.31 7.83
CA ALA A 22 -11.82 2.21 7.45
C ALA A 22 -11.56 2.92 6.12
N PHE A 23 -10.28 3.19 5.78
CA PHE A 23 -9.90 3.78 4.50
C PHE A 23 -10.10 2.84 3.30
N ALA A 24 -10.16 1.53 3.50
CA ALA A 24 -10.55 0.60 2.44
C ALA A 24 -11.99 0.81 1.97
N GLY A 25 -12.83 1.49 2.75
CA GLY A 25 -14.19 1.87 2.39
C GLY A 25 -14.31 3.12 1.50
N LEU A 26 -13.22 3.87 1.26
CA LEU A 26 -13.25 5.07 0.43
C LEU A 26 -13.88 4.89 -0.96
N PRO A 27 -13.64 3.78 -1.70
CA PRO A 27 -14.26 3.57 -3.01
C PRO A 27 -15.80 3.65 -2.99
N ILE A 28 -16.44 3.25 -1.89
CA ILE A 28 -17.92 3.31 -1.74
C ILE A 28 -18.39 4.76 -1.57
N LEU A 29 -17.58 5.61 -0.94
CA LEU A 29 -17.93 7.02 -0.73
C LEU A 29 -17.96 7.81 -2.04
N VAL A 30 -17.13 7.47 -3.02
CA VAL A 30 -17.02 8.18 -4.31
C VAL A 30 -18.37 8.26 -5.04
N PRO A 31 -19.09 7.16 -5.34
CA PRO A 31 -20.39 7.22 -6.00
C PRO A 31 -21.48 7.87 -5.14
N ILE A 32 -21.38 7.80 -3.81
CA ILE A 32 -22.32 8.44 -2.90
C ILE A 32 -22.13 9.96 -2.95
N LEU A 33 -20.91 10.43 -2.75
CA LEU A 33 -20.59 11.87 -2.75
C LEU A 33 -20.83 12.51 -4.11
N SER A 34 -20.60 11.80 -5.21
CA SER A 34 -20.86 12.30 -6.56
C SER A 34 -22.33 12.67 -6.84
N LYS A 35 -23.27 12.10 -6.04
CA LYS A 35 -24.69 12.46 -6.11
C LYS A 35 -24.99 13.83 -5.48
N PHE A 36 -24.16 14.26 -4.54
CA PHE A 36 -24.32 15.53 -3.81
C PHE A 36 -23.47 16.67 -4.37
N LEU A 37 -22.41 16.36 -5.10
CA LEU A 37 -21.53 17.34 -5.72
C LEU A 37 -22.06 17.74 -7.10
N VAL A 38 -22.84 18.80 -7.16
CA VAL A 38 -23.36 19.38 -8.40
C VAL A 38 -22.19 19.96 -9.19
N GLY A 39 -21.95 19.44 -10.41
CA GLY A 39 -20.92 19.96 -11.33
C GLY A 39 -19.61 19.16 -11.38
N VAL A 40 -19.38 18.21 -10.49
CA VAL A 40 -18.33 17.21 -10.66
C VAL A 40 -18.86 16.15 -11.61
N LYS A 41 -18.58 16.31 -12.91
CA LYS A 41 -18.63 15.17 -13.83
C LYS A 41 -17.50 14.25 -13.40
N ALA A 42 -17.80 13.30 -12.52
CA ALA A 42 -16.94 12.16 -12.35
C ALA A 42 -17.02 11.39 -13.68
N GLU A 43 -16.11 11.66 -14.59
CA GLU A 43 -15.80 10.78 -15.70
C GLU A 43 -15.25 9.54 -15.07
N TYR A 44 -16.14 8.57 -14.83
CA TYR A 44 -15.77 7.29 -14.25
C TYR A 44 -15.07 6.49 -15.34
N THR A 45 -13.96 5.96 -14.96
CA THR A 45 -13.08 5.04 -15.67
C THR A 45 -13.86 3.97 -16.43
N ASP A 46 -13.38 3.66 -17.60
CA ASP A 46 -14.06 2.83 -18.60
C ASP A 46 -14.28 1.39 -18.14
N ASN A 47 -13.49 0.87 -17.15
CA ASN A 47 -13.62 -0.49 -16.66
C ASN A 47 -13.34 -0.61 -15.15
N PHE A 48 -13.67 -1.79 -14.56
CA PHE A 48 -13.47 -2.07 -13.14
C PHE A 48 -12.00 -1.96 -12.68
N LEU A 49 -11.06 -2.38 -13.52
CA LEU A 49 -9.64 -2.35 -13.14
C LEU A 49 -9.12 -0.93 -13.05
N ASP A 50 -9.54 -0.04 -13.95
CA ASP A 50 -9.18 1.38 -13.90
C ASP A 50 -9.77 2.04 -12.66
N PHE A 51 -11.02 1.71 -12.31
CA PHE A 51 -11.64 2.17 -11.07
C PHE A 51 -10.86 1.68 -9.83
N LEU A 52 -10.45 0.42 -9.80
CA LEU A 52 -9.64 -0.14 -8.71
C LEU A 52 -8.25 0.52 -8.64
N GLY A 53 -7.60 0.71 -9.79
CA GLY A 53 -6.31 1.38 -9.88
C GLY A 53 -6.38 2.82 -9.37
N ALA A 54 -7.42 3.56 -9.78
CA ALA A 54 -7.67 4.92 -9.31
C ALA A 54 -7.97 4.97 -7.80
N ALA A 55 -8.73 4.01 -7.27
CA ALA A 55 -9.02 3.89 -5.84
C ALA A 55 -7.75 3.69 -5.01
N LEU A 56 -6.88 2.76 -5.42
CA LEU A 56 -5.59 2.50 -4.75
C LEU A 56 -4.66 3.71 -4.85
N ALA A 57 -4.55 4.33 -6.03
CA ALA A 57 -3.73 5.53 -6.21
C ALA A 57 -4.24 6.70 -5.35
N THR A 58 -5.55 6.85 -5.20
CA THR A 58 -6.15 7.86 -4.32
C THR A 58 -5.82 7.60 -2.86
N GLN A 59 -5.90 6.35 -2.40
CA GLN A 59 -5.55 5.97 -1.04
C GLN A 59 -4.06 6.25 -0.72
N ASP A 60 -3.16 6.01 -1.67
CA ASP A 60 -1.74 6.33 -1.53
C ASP A 60 -1.46 7.84 -1.58
N GLY A 61 -2.26 8.59 -2.33
CA GLY A 61 -2.17 10.06 -2.39
C GLY A 61 -2.64 10.76 -1.12
N ILE A 62 -3.46 10.11 -0.29
CA ILE A 62 -3.90 10.63 0.99
C ILE A 62 -2.86 10.30 2.06
N VAL A 63 -2.31 11.33 2.71
CA VAL A 63 -1.26 11.18 3.74
C VAL A 63 -1.74 10.34 4.94
N LEU A 64 -3.02 10.38 5.28
CA LEU A 64 -3.54 9.78 6.51
C LEU A 64 -3.47 8.24 6.56
N PRO A 65 -3.87 7.47 5.51
CA PRO A 65 -3.67 6.02 5.49
C PRO A 65 -2.20 5.61 5.63
N VAL A 66 -1.30 6.34 4.94
CA VAL A 66 0.14 6.07 5.00
C VAL A 66 0.71 6.36 6.38
N LEU A 67 0.26 7.45 7.01
CA LEU A 67 0.64 7.80 8.37
C LEU A 67 0.18 6.73 9.36
N LEU A 68 -1.06 6.26 9.26
CA LEU A 68 -1.57 5.18 10.10
C LEU A 68 -0.81 3.87 9.90
N LEU A 69 -0.54 3.50 8.65
CA LEU A 69 0.28 2.31 8.34
C LEU A 69 1.67 2.43 8.98
N SER A 70 2.32 3.57 8.85
CA SER A 70 3.64 3.83 9.43
C SER A 70 3.63 3.82 10.95
N LEU A 71 2.56 4.32 11.58
CA LEU A 71 2.35 4.24 13.03
C LEU A 71 2.20 2.78 13.49
N ILE A 72 1.38 1.98 12.79
CA ILE A 72 1.19 0.57 13.10
C ILE A 72 2.52 -0.17 13.03
N ILE A 73 3.30 0.03 11.95
CA ILE A 73 4.60 -0.62 11.76
C ILE A 73 5.55 -0.22 12.89
N SER A 74 5.66 1.08 13.16
CA SER A 74 6.52 1.60 14.21
C SER A 74 6.14 1.03 15.58
N ALA A 75 4.86 0.98 15.90
CA ALA A 75 4.39 0.43 17.18
C ALA A 75 4.68 -1.07 17.31
N VAL A 76 4.51 -1.87 16.25
CA VAL A 76 4.82 -3.32 16.27
C VAL A 76 6.29 -3.61 16.59
N PHE A 77 7.20 -2.74 16.15
CA PHE A 77 8.63 -2.92 16.42
C PHE A 77 9.08 -2.20 17.70
N ARG A 78 8.62 -0.98 17.93
CA ARG A 78 9.12 -0.11 18.97
C ARG A 78 8.57 -0.42 20.36
N ASP A 79 7.31 -0.81 20.47
CA ASP A 79 6.69 -1.09 21.77
C ASP A 79 7.45 -2.20 22.54
N GLU A 80 8.01 -3.20 21.86
CA GLU A 80 8.81 -4.25 22.48
C GLU A 80 10.22 -3.78 22.85
N ILE A 81 10.80 -2.85 22.09
CA ILE A 81 12.11 -2.26 22.41
C ILE A 81 11.98 -1.37 23.64
N ASP A 82 10.98 -0.49 23.66
CA ASP A 82 10.79 0.50 24.74
C ASP A 82 10.30 -0.15 26.04
N SER A 83 9.54 -1.25 25.95
CA SER A 83 9.11 -2.04 27.11
C SER A 83 10.20 -2.93 27.69
N GLY A 84 11.35 -3.08 27.03
CA GLY A 84 12.43 -3.96 27.45
C GLY A 84 12.14 -5.47 27.33
N ILE A 85 10.99 -5.84 26.78
CA ILE A 85 10.55 -7.24 26.58
C ILE A 85 11.54 -8.00 25.69
N LEU A 86 12.25 -7.33 24.81
CA LEU A 86 13.32 -7.91 23.99
C LEU A 86 14.43 -8.57 24.82
N PHE A 87 14.69 -8.10 26.03
CA PHE A 87 15.69 -8.71 26.95
C PHE A 87 15.20 -10.05 27.54
N LEU A 88 13.88 -10.25 27.65
CA LEU A 88 13.28 -11.50 28.12
C LEU A 88 13.36 -12.61 27.06
N TYR A 89 13.47 -12.24 25.79
CA TYR A 89 13.54 -13.19 24.66
C TYR A 89 14.97 -13.48 24.21
N LYS A 90 15.94 -13.50 25.15
CA LYS A 90 17.36 -13.72 24.87
C LYS A 90 17.64 -15.02 24.09
N ASP A 91 16.77 -16.01 24.25
CA ASP A 91 16.88 -17.35 23.62
C ASP A 91 16.17 -17.44 22.25
N LEU A 92 15.42 -16.41 21.83
CA LEU A 92 14.74 -16.42 20.54
C LEU A 92 15.65 -15.85 19.45
N ASN A 93 15.65 -16.54 18.31
CA ASN A 93 16.35 -16.08 17.11
C ASN A 93 15.72 -14.75 16.63
N ARG A 94 16.48 -13.66 16.75
CA ARG A 94 16.05 -12.29 16.39
C ARG A 94 15.55 -12.19 14.94
N THR A 95 16.20 -12.90 14.02
CA THR A 95 15.80 -12.94 12.60
C THR A 95 14.42 -13.58 12.43
N ARG A 96 14.13 -14.65 13.18
CA ARG A 96 12.80 -15.29 13.13
C ARG A 96 11.71 -14.38 13.65
N LEU A 97 11.98 -13.63 14.72
CA LEU A 97 11.05 -12.66 15.27
C LEU A 97 10.80 -11.51 14.28
N PHE A 98 11.87 -10.95 13.72
CA PHE A 98 11.77 -9.90 12.69
C PHE A 98 10.93 -10.35 11.49
N ASN A 99 11.26 -11.52 10.93
CA ASN A 99 10.52 -12.06 9.78
C ASN A 99 9.04 -12.31 10.10
N ALA A 100 8.73 -12.84 11.29
CA ALA A 100 7.35 -13.08 11.70
C ALA A 100 6.55 -11.76 11.81
N LYS A 101 7.17 -10.67 12.28
CA LYS A 101 6.57 -9.33 12.33
C LYS A 101 6.35 -8.76 10.93
N ILE A 102 7.37 -8.81 10.06
CA ILE A 102 7.26 -8.34 8.68
C ILE A 102 6.15 -9.10 7.94
N ILE A 103 6.15 -10.42 8.01
CA ILE A 103 5.10 -11.23 7.36
C ILE A 103 3.71 -10.88 7.90
N SER A 104 3.58 -10.65 9.22
CA SER A 104 2.30 -10.26 9.82
C SER A 104 1.82 -8.90 9.30
N LEU A 105 2.71 -7.93 9.12
CA LEU A 105 2.39 -6.61 8.57
C LEU A 105 2.06 -6.67 7.07
N VAL A 106 2.79 -7.48 6.30
CA VAL A 106 2.49 -7.69 4.87
C VAL A 106 1.14 -8.38 4.69
N VAL A 107 0.82 -9.38 5.51
CA VAL A 107 -0.50 -10.05 5.49
C VAL A 107 -1.61 -9.10 5.91
N MET A 108 -1.39 -8.25 6.92
CA MET A 108 -2.32 -7.19 7.30
C MET A 108 -2.56 -6.22 6.12
N TYR A 109 -1.51 -5.76 5.46
CA TYR A 109 -1.63 -4.90 4.28
C TYR A 109 -2.33 -5.62 3.10
N ALA A 110 -2.01 -6.89 2.85
CA ALA A 110 -2.70 -7.68 1.83
C ALA A 110 -4.20 -7.81 2.11
N SER A 111 -4.59 -7.98 3.38
CA SER A 111 -6.02 -7.99 3.76
C SER A 111 -6.70 -6.61 3.59
N TYR A 112 -5.97 -5.51 3.79
CA TYR A 112 -6.44 -4.16 3.46
C TYR A 112 -6.68 -4.00 1.95
N VAL A 113 -5.75 -4.43 1.10
CA VAL A 113 -5.89 -4.40 -0.36
C VAL A 113 -7.09 -5.26 -0.80
N LEU A 114 -7.23 -6.47 -0.23
CA LEU A 114 -8.37 -7.33 -0.53
C LEU A 114 -9.71 -6.65 -0.16
N LEU A 115 -9.77 -6.00 0.99
CA LEU A 115 -10.95 -5.24 1.41
C LEU A 115 -11.23 -4.08 0.45
N THR A 116 -10.19 -3.37 -0.02
CA THR A 116 -10.32 -2.31 -1.03
C THR A 116 -10.87 -2.87 -2.36
N VAL A 117 -10.40 -4.06 -2.79
CA VAL A 117 -10.96 -4.72 -3.99
C VAL A 117 -12.45 -5.02 -3.82
N LEU A 118 -12.85 -5.56 -2.67
CA LEU A 118 -14.26 -5.86 -2.37
C LEU A 118 -15.12 -4.60 -2.34
N THR A 119 -14.67 -3.54 -1.67
CA THR A 119 -15.41 -2.27 -1.60
C THR A 119 -15.47 -1.57 -2.95
N SER A 120 -14.40 -1.65 -3.76
CA SER A 120 -14.39 -1.17 -5.15
C SER A 120 -15.36 -1.95 -6.03
N ALA A 121 -15.45 -3.27 -5.87
CA ALA A 121 -16.41 -4.09 -6.62
C ALA A 121 -17.86 -3.73 -6.26
N ILE A 122 -18.17 -3.54 -4.98
CA ILE A 122 -19.48 -3.08 -4.53
C ILE A 122 -19.80 -1.69 -5.09
N ALA A 123 -18.82 -0.77 -5.06
CA ALA A 123 -18.99 0.58 -5.59
C ALA A 123 -19.24 0.58 -7.11
N TYR A 124 -18.42 -0.15 -7.85
CA TYR A 124 -18.49 -0.21 -9.31
C TYR A 124 -19.76 -0.93 -9.79
N PHE A 125 -19.96 -2.18 -9.40
CA PHE A 125 -21.08 -3.00 -9.87
C PHE A 125 -22.41 -2.62 -9.22
N GLY A 126 -22.41 -2.26 -7.92
CA GLY A 126 -23.64 -1.95 -7.19
C GLY A 126 -24.17 -0.53 -7.43
N PHE A 127 -23.29 0.45 -7.62
CA PHE A 127 -23.71 1.85 -7.72
C PHE A 127 -23.46 2.47 -9.10
N LEU A 128 -22.28 2.25 -9.70
CA LEU A 128 -21.91 2.90 -10.96
C LEU A 128 -22.55 2.23 -12.16
N ASN A 129 -22.39 0.93 -12.29
CA ASN A 129 -22.99 0.16 -13.39
C ASN A 129 -24.51 0.21 -13.33
N ALA A 130 -25.10 0.03 -12.16
CA ALA A 130 -26.55 0.11 -11.96
C ALA A 130 -27.14 1.49 -12.29
N SER A 131 -26.33 2.57 -12.21
CA SER A 131 -26.79 3.93 -12.56
C SER A 131 -26.55 4.32 -14.03
N GLY A 132 -26.06 3.39 -14.88
CA GLY A 132 -25.77 3.65 -16.30
C GLY A 132 -24.65 4.66 -16.53
N LYS A 133 -23.78 4.87 -15.55
CA LYS A 133 -22.67 5.84 -15.60
C LYS A 133 -21.36 5.28 -16.17
N VAL A 134 -21.34 3.98 -16.47
CA VAL A 134 -20.21 3.34 -17.16
C VAL A 134 -20.36 3.64 -18.65
N VAL A 135 -19.44 4.42 -19.20
CA VAL A 135 -19.56 4.97 -20.56
C VAL A 135 -19.10 3.97 -21.62
N SER A 136 -18.13 3.12 -21.31
CA SER A 136 -17.60 2.11 -22.24
C SER A 136 -16.90 0.98 -21.48
N ASP A 137 -16.85 -0.20 -22.09
CA ASP A 137 -16.12 -1.36 -21.56
C ASP A 137 -14.80 -1.50 -22.35
N ASP A 138 -13.98 -0.43 -22.30
CA ASP A 138 -12.70 -0.39 -23.01
C ASP A 138 -11.59 -1.05 -22.16
N TRP A 139 -11.08 -2.17 -22.67
CA TRP A 139 -10.00 -2.96 -22.07
C TRP A 139 -8.63 -2.69 -22.71
N SER A 140 -8.48 -1.66 -23.52
CA SER A 140 -7.23 -1.36 -24.23
C SER A 140 -6.04 -1.12 -23.28
N ASN A 141 -6.31 -0.57 -22.10
CA ASN A 141 -5.29 -0.18 -21.12
C ASN A 141 -5.07 -1.18 -19.97
N VAL A 142 -5.64 -2.39 -20.04
CA VAL A 142 -5.60 -3.39 -18.96
C VAL A 142 -4.18 -3.68 -18.48
N GLN A 143 -3.22 -3.84 -19.40
CA GLN A 143 -1.83 -4.14 -19.03
C GLN A 143 -1.17 -3.00 -18.24
N SER A 144 -1.40 -1.74 -18.63
CA SER A 144 -0.84 -0.59 -17.93
C SER A 144 -1.48 -0.42 -16.56
N THR A 145 -2.77 -0.68 -16.44
CA THR A 145 -3.49 -0.61 -15.18
C THR A 145 -3.04 -1.71 -14.20
N PHE A 146 -2.89 -2.95 -14.68
CA PHE A 146 -2.32 -4.03 -13.86
C PHE A 146 -0.90 -3.71 -13.39
N LEU A 147 -0.05 -3.17 -14.25
CA LEU A 147 1.29 -2.77 -13.87
C LEU A 147 1.26 -1.66 -12.83
N SER A 148 0.37 -0.69 -12.98
CA SER A 148 0.18 0.40 -12.03
C SER A 148 -0.27 -0.12 -10.66
N ILE A 149 -1.26 -1.02 -10.61
CA ILE A 149 -1.73 -1.65 -9.37
C ILE A 149 -0.60 -2.44 -8.71
N PHE A 150 0.13 -3.25 -9.47
CA PHE A 150 1.27 -4.01 -8.96
C PHE A 150 2.37 -3.09 -8.41
N ALA A 151 2.71 -2.02 -9.12
CA ALA A 151 3.68 -1.03 -8.69
C ALA A 151 3.26 -0.35 -7.38
N THR A 152 1.99 0.04 -7.26
CA THR A 152 1.40 0.63 -6.05
C THR A 152 1.52 -0.31 -4.84
N ILE A 153 1.13 -1.58 -5.00
CA ILE A 153 1.26 -2.59 -3.94
C ILE A 153 2.74 -2.78 -3.56
N SER A 154 3.63 -2.84 -4.55
CA SER A 154 5.08 -3.00 -4.34
C SER A 154 5.67 -1.84 -3.54
N ILE A 155 5.30 -0.60 -3.85
CA ILE A 155 5.74 0.61 -3.12
C ILE A 155 5.36 0.55 -1.65
N ASN A 156 4.14 0.11 -1.34
CA ASN A 156 3.68 -0.02 0.03
C ASN A 156 4.41 -1.15 0.79
N VAL A 157 4.69 -2.27 0.12
CA VAL A 157 5.51 -3.36 0.72
C VAL A 157 6.93 -2.87 1.00
N ILE A 158 7.55 -2.13 0.09
CA ILE A 158 8.86 -1.50 0.32
C ILE A 158 8.77 -0.51 1.48
N GLY A 159 7.72 0.30 1.55
CA GLY A 159 7.44 1.21 2.65
C GLY A 159 7.36 0.50 4.01
N ILE A 160 6.66 -0.64 4.09
CA ILE A 160 6.60 -1.47 5.30
C ILE A 160 8.00 -1.89 5.75
N LEU A 161 8.84 -2.38 4.85
CA LEU A 161 10.21 -2.78 5.16
C LEU A 161 11.08 -1.59 5.58
N LEU A 162 10.97 -0.47 4.89
CA LEU A 162 11.72 0.74 5.20
C LEU A 162 11.36 1.28 6.59
N VAL A 163 10.07 1.44 6.90
CA VAL A 163 9.61 1.92 8.21
C VAL A 163 10.01 0.94 9.31
N ALA A 164 9.88 -0.38 9.07
CA ALA A 164 10.30 -1.40 10.01
C ALA A 164 11.80 -1.30 10.35
N THR A 165 12.65 -1.18 9.32
CA THR A 165 14.10 -1.03 9.49
C THR A 165 14.49 0.23 10.25
N VAL A 166 13.81 1.35 9.95
CA VAL A 166 14.02 2.61 10.67
C VAL A 166 13.52 2.51 12.12
N SER A 167 12.39 1.84 12.36
CA SER A 167 11.81 1.67 13.70
C SER A 167 12.72 0.92 14.69
N ILE A 168 13.57 0.04 14.19
CA ILE A 168 14.56 -0.67 15.02
C ILE A 168 15.68 0.25 15.48
N LYS A 169 16.12 1.19 14.63
CA LYS A 169 17.31 2.03 14.83
C LYS A 169 16.98 3.43 15.37
N ALA A 170 15.75 3.91 15.17
CA ALA A 170 15.37 5.28 15.44
C ALA A 170 14.09 5.36 16.29
N LYS A 171 13.77 6.56 16.79
CA LYS A 171 12.54 6.82 17.54
C LYS A 171 11.30 6.67 16.66
N SER A 172 10.15 6.36 17.27
CA SER A 172 8.87 6.15 16.58
C SER A 172 8.52 7.31 15.61
N LEU A 173 8.69 8.56 16.05
CA LEU A 173 8.44 9.72 15.19
C LEU A 173 9.29 9.70 13.91
N GLN A 174 10.58 9.36 14.02
CA GLN A 174 11.49 9.32 12.87
C GLN A 174 11.11 8.20 11.88
N ALA A 175 10.65 7.06 12.40
CA ALA A 175 10.16 5.96 11.57
C ALA A 175 8.87 6.34 10.82
N VAL A 176 7.94 6.99 11.50
CA VAL A 176 6.70 7.48 10.87
C VAL A 176 7.00 8.54 9.80
N LEU A 177 7.87 9.48 10.10
CA LEU A 177 8.30 10.48 9.12
C LEU A 177 8.97 9.83 7.90
N ALA A 178 9.80 8.80 8.09
CA ALA A 178 10.41 8.08 6.98
C ALA A 178 9.36 7.44 6.06
N GLY A 179 8.28 6.88 6.61
CA GLY A 179 7.17 6.33 5.84
C GLY A 179 6.39 7.40 5.06
N VAL A 180 6.10 8.53 5.71
CA VAL A 180 5.43 9.67 5.06
C VAL A 180 6.31 10.26 3.95
N PHE A 181 7.60 10.46 4.20
CA PHE A 181 8.54 10.92 3.16
C PHE A 181 8.66 9.94 2.00
N TRP A 182 8.70 8.63 2.28
CA TRP A 182 8.67 7.61 1.25
C TRP A 182 7.44 7.71 0.36
N SER A 183 6.24 7.84 0.95
CA SER A 183 5.00 8.00 0.22
C SER A 183 4.99 9.28 -0.62
N LEU A 184 5.34 10.43 -0.06
CA LEU A 184 5.44 11.69 -0.79
C LEU A 184 6.44 11.60 -1.94
N PHE A 185 7.59 10.98 -1.71
CA PHE A 185 8.60 10.76 -2.75
C PHE A 185 8.04 9.90 -3.90
N THR A 186 7.42 8.76 -3.59
CA THR A 186 6.90 7.85 -4.61
C THR A 186 5.71 8.41 -5.36
N THR A 187 4.93 9.31 -4.75
CA THR A 187 3.82 10.01 -5.42
C THR A 187 4.33 11.12 -6.35
N THR A 188 5.39 11.82 -5.99
CA THR A 188 5.93 12.94 -6.76
C THR A 188 6.98 12.53 -7.80
N ALA A 189 7.76 11.48 -7.54
CA ALA A 189 8.84 11.01 -8.40
C ALA A 189 8.42 10.72 -9.87
N PRO A 190 7.24 10.13 -10.16
CA PRO A 190 6.79 9.91 -11.53
C PRO A 190 6.56 11.18 -12.33
N LEU A 191 6.40 12.34 -11.65
CA LEU A 191 6.22 13.65 -12.29
C LEU A 191 7.54 14.30 -12.68
N LEU A 192 8.67 13.81 -12.14
CA LEU A 192 9.99 14.40 -12.34
C LEU A 192 10.78 13.64 -13.41
N ILE A 193 11.31 14.37 -14.39
CA ILE A 193 12.14 13.80 -15.47
C ILE A 193 13.42 13.20 -14.86
N GLY A 194 13.71 11.95 -15.18
CA GLY A 194 14.88 11.19 -14.65
C GLY A 194 14.61 10.50 -13.30
N VAL A 195 14.00 11.18 -12.34
CA VAL A 195 13.68 10.59 -11.02
C VAL A 195 12.57 9.53 -11.11
N ARG A 196 11.67 9.67 -12.08
CA ARG A 196 10.57 8.70 -12.32
C ARG A 196 11.04 7.26 -12.47
N TYR A 197 12.24 7.04 -12.99
CA TYR A 197 12.79 5.70 -13.20
C TYR A 197 13.36 5.04 -11.93
N VAL A 198 13.42 5.78 -10.82
CA VAL A 198 13.87 5.26 -9.53
C VAL A 198 12.75 4.52 -8.79
N VAL A 199 11.50 4.78 -9.13
CA VAL A 199 10.32 4.23 -8.44
C VAL A 199 9.53 3.28 -9.34
N PRO A 200 8.94 2.20 -8.79
CA PRO A 200 8.19 1.22 -9.59
C PRO A 200 7.05 1.82 -10.43
N ASN A 201 6.28 2.77 -9.89
CA ASN A 201 5.14 3.40 -10.56
C ASN A 201 5.53 4.35 -11.71
N GLY A 202 6.80 4.74 -11.82
CA GLY A 202 7.29 5.58 -12.92
C GLY A 202 7.28 4.90 -14.29
N TYR A 203 7.13 3.57 -14.33
CA TYR A 203 7.13 2.78 -15.55
C TYR A 203 5.73 2.48 -16.11
N ALA A 204 4.67 2.90 -15.43
CA ALA A 204 3.29 2.61 -15.86
C ALA A 204 3.00 3.07 -17.28
N LYS A 205 3.44 4.27 -17.67
CA LYS A 205 3.27 4.80 -19.03
C LYS A 205 4.07 4.06 -20.09
N MET A 206 5.24 3.51 -19.72
CA MET A 206 6.08 2.74 -20.64
C MET A 206 5.47 1.40 -21.04
N SER A 207 4.54 0.88 -20.24
CA SER A 207 3.86 -0.38 -20.51
C SER A 207 2.97 -0.35 -21.75
N LEU A 208 2.56 0.84 -22.22
CA LEU A 208 1.78 1.02 -23.44
C LEU A 208 2.61 0.69 -24.70
N ASP A 209 3.90 1.06 -24.70
CA ASP A 209 4.79 0.87 -25.84
C ASP A 209 5.59 -0.43 -25.74
N GLN A 210 6.08 -0.75 -24.54
CA GLN A 210 7.00 -1.88 -24.28
C GLN A 210 6.60 -2.62 -22.98
N PRO A 211 5.51 -3.42 -22.98
CA PRO A 211 4.96 -4.01 -21.77
C PRO A 211 5.92 -4.97 -21.06
N LEU A 212 6.60 -5.86 -21.78
CA LEU A 212 7.53 -6.83 -21.18
C LEU A 212 8.72 -6.13 -20.50
N LEU A 213 9.25 -5.09 -21.11
CA LEU A 213 10.34 -4.32 -20.56
C LEU A 213 9.88 -3.55 -19.31
N ALA A 214 8.72 -2.93 -19.34
CA ALA A 214 8.15 -2.23 -18.18
C ALA A 214 7.95 -3.19 -17.00
N TRP A 215 7.38 -4.38 -17.21
CA TRP A 215 7.21 -5.42 -16.18
C TRP A 215 8.55 -5.86 -15.59
N SER A 216 9.54 -6.16 -16.44
CA SER A 216 10.87 -6.60 -15.98
C SER A 216 11.55 -5.54 -15.13
N LEU A 217 11.45 -4.25 -15.50
CA LEU A 217 12.03 -3.15 -14.74
C LEU A 217 11.34 -2.94 -13.39
N VAL A 218 10.00 -2.97 -13.35
CA VAL A 218 9.24 -2.84 -12.10
C VAL A 218 9.59 -3.98 -11.13
N VAL A 219 9.64 -5.22 -11.60
CA VAL A 219 10.02 -6.37 -10.77
C VAL A 219 11.47 -6.24 -10.28
N THR A 220 12.40 -5.84 -11.15
CA THR A 220 13.82 -5.69 -10.79
C THR A 220 14.00 -4.61 -9.73
N ILE A 221 13.39 -3.42 -9.91
CA ILE A 221 13.49 -2.33 -8.96
C ILE A 221 12.83 -2.70 -7.63
N THR A 222 11.66 -3.31 -7.67
CA THR A 222 10.98 -3.79 -6.47
C THR A 222 11.84 -4.78 -5.70
N THR A 223 12.41 -5.77 -6.38
CA THR A 223 13.30 -6.76 -5.78
C THR A 223 14.55 -6.10 -5.19
N PHE A 224 15.16 -5.17 -5.91
CA PHE A 224 16.32 -4.41 -5.42
C PHE A 224 16.00 -3.67 -4.11
N TYR A 225 14.89 -2.95 -4.04
CA TYR A 225 14.50 -2.23 -2.82
C TYR A 225 14.19 -3.19 -1.66
N ILE A 226 13.48 -4.28 -1.91
CA ILE A 226 13.18 -5.30 -0.90
C ILE A 226 14.47 -5.89 -0.31
N VAL A 227 15.40 -6.30 -1.17
CA VAL A 227 16.68 -6.87 -0.73
C VAL A 227 17.51 -5.83 0.00
N ALA A 228 17.63 -4.61 -0.52
CA ALA A 228 18.41 -3.54 0.09
C ALA A 228 17.88 -3.13 1.47
N THR A 229 16.55 -3.07 1.64
CA THR A 229 15.92 -2.75 2.94
C THR A 229 15.99 -3.92 3.91
N TYR A 230 15.82 -5.15 3.43
CA TYR A 230 15.89 -6.36 4.26
C TYR A 230 17.29 -6.61 4.81
N LEU A 231 18.34 -6.40 4.01
CA LEU A 231 19.74 -6.60 4.45
C LEU A 231 20.19 -5.54 5.47
N LYS A 232 19.51 -4.41 5.57
CA LYS A 232 19.81 -3.34 6.54
C LYS A 232 19.01 -3.45 7.84
N GLY A 233 17.97 -4.25 7.90
CA GLY A 233 17.14 -4.52 9.08
C GLY A 233 17.68 -5.68 9.89
#